data_ddb2660558b21e3c7343a118e00fdf04
#
_entry.id   ddb2660558b21e3c7343a118e00fdf04
#
_cell.length_a   1.000
_cell.length_b   1.000
_cell.length_c   1.000
_cell.angle_alpha   90.00
_cell.angle_beta   90.00
_cell.angle_gamma   90.00
#
_symmetry.space_group_name_H-M   'P 1'
#
loop_
_entity.id
_entity.type
_entity.pdbx_description
1 polymer ?
#
loop_
_entity_poly.entity_id
_entity_poly.type
_entity_poly.pdbx_seq_one_letter_code
_entity_poly.pdbx_strand_id
1 'polypeptide(L)'
;HIGANTDVPAGDIGVGGREIGFMFGQYKRLRNEFTGTLTGKGLDWGGSPLRPEATGYGTCYFAQEMLATRGESFKGKTVAISGSGNVAQYACEKATQLGAKVVTLSDSSGYVYDPEGIDADKLAYVMELKNIFRGRIREYAEKYPQATYYEGQRPWSVKCDIAMPCATQNELDGDEAQTLIANGCICVAEGANMPSTPEAIKA
;
A
#
# COMPACT_ATOMS: atom_id res chain seq x y z
N HIS A 1 4.72 -19.46 23.43
CA HIS A 1 3.27 -19.21 23.63
C HIS A 1 2.41 -19.35 22.34
N ILE A 2 3.04 -19.61 21.19
CA ILE A 2 2.31 -19.78 19.92
C ILE A 2 1.48 -21.05 19.95
N GLY A 3 0.20 -20.96 19.62
CA GLY A 3 -0.72 -22.10 19.55
C GLY A 3 -2.12 -21.68 19.17
N ALA A 4 -2.92 -22.61 18.63
CA ALA A 4 -4.27 -22.35 18.13
C ALA A 4 -5.24 -21.78 19.20
N ASN A 5 -4.99 -22.10 20.47
CA ASN A 5 -5.81 -21.68 21.60
C ASN A 5 -5.04 -20.73 22.56
N THR A 6 -3.91 -20.20 22.15
CA THR A 6 -3.07 -19.33 22.95
C THR A 6 -2.83 -18.03 22.21
N ASP A 7 -1.69 -17.91 21.52
CA ASP A 7 -1.36 -16.76 20.70
C ASP A 7 -1.30 -17.18 19.23
N VAL A 8 -2.18 -16.61 18.40
CA VAL A 8 -2.24 -16.87 16.95
C VAL A 8 -1.60 -15.69 16.20
N PRO A 9 -0.33 -15.80 15.77
CA PRO A 9 0.32 -14.73 15.05
C PRO A 9 -0.32 -14.47 13.69
N ALA A 10 -0.26 -13.21 13.26
CA ALA A 10 -0.73 -12.75 11.96
C ALA A 10 0.41 -12.07 11.18
N GLY A 11 0.35 -12.14 9.85
CA GLY A 11 1.25 -11.38 9.00
C GLY A 11 0.91 -9.89 9.01
N ASP A 12 1.95 -9.05 8.90
CA ASP A 12 1.85 -7.61 8.78
C ASP A 12 2.99 -7.11 7.88
N ILE A 13 3.48 -5.87 8.04
CA ILE A 13 4.50 -5.27 7.17
C ILE A 13 5.65 -6.23 6.91
N GLY A 14 5.88 -6.56 5.64
CA GLY A 14 6.94 -7.45 5.20
C GLY A 14 6.72 -8.95 5.47
N VAL A 15 5.59 -9.34 6.06
CA VAL A 15 5.24 -10.73 6.37
C VAL A 15 4.02 -11.16 5.58
N GLY A 16 4.24 -11.89 4.51
CA GLY A 16 3.21 -12.44 3.64
C GLY A 16 3.09 -13.96 3.73
N GLY A 17 2.39 -14.55 2.78
CA GLY A 17 2.14 -16.00 2.74
C GLY A 17 3.42 -16.86 2.76
N ARG A 18 4.52 -16.37 2.18
CA ARG A 18 5.82 -17.05 2.21
C ARG A 18 6.38 -17.16 3.63
N GLU A 19 6.42 -16.05 4.35
CA GLU A 19 6.93 -15.98 5.73
C GLU A 19 6.04 -16.78 6.67
N ILE A 20 4.72 -16.67 6.50
CA ILE A 20 3.75 -17.51 7.25
C ILE A 20 3.98 -18.99 6.97
N GLY A 21 4.27 -19.36 5.73
CA GLY A 21 4.62 -20.74 5.37
C GLY A 21 5.85 -21.25 6.09
N PHE A 22 6.91 -20.44 6.19
CA PHE A 22 8.11 -20.81 6.95
C PHE A 22 7.81 -20.99 8.44
N MET A 23 7.06 -20.08 9.03
CA MET A 23 6.67 -20.16 10.44
C MET A 23 5.76 -21.35 10.72
N PHE A 24 4.78 -21.62 9.86
CA PHE A 24 3.90 -22.78 10.01
C PHE A 24 4.65 -24.11 9.87
N GLY A 25 5.56 -24.21 8.90
CA GLY A 25 6.41 -25.39 8.72
C GLY A 25 7.27 -25.67 9.95
N GLN A 26 7.86 -24.63 10.54
CA GLN A 26 8.65 -24.77 11.75
C GLN A 26 7.78 -25.10 12.97
N TYR A 27 6.62 -24.48 13.12
CA TYR A 27 5.65 -24.81 14.17
C TYR A 27 5.27 -26.31 14.09
N LYS A 28 4.85 -26.78 12.91
CA LYS A 28 4.50 -28.18 12.66
C LYS A 28 5.65 -29.12 13.03
N ARG A 29 6.87 -28.77 12.68
CA ARG A 29 8.07 -29.56 12.97
C ARG A 29 8.33 -29.69 14.47
N LEU A 30 8.17 -28.58 15.23
CA LEU A 30 8.44 -28.54 16.66
C LEU A 30 7.31 -29.18 17.51
N ARG A 31 6.06 -28.95 17.11
CA ARG A 31 4.89 -29.37 17.87
C ARG A 31 4.30 -30.70 17.38
N ASN A 32 4.66 -31.15 16.18
CA ASN A 32 4.04 -32.29 15.52
C ASN A 32 2.52 -32.16 15.41
N GLU A 33 2.03 -30.95 15.16
CA GLU A 33 0.60 -30.60 15.09
C GLU A 33 0.28 -29.90 13.77
N PHE A 34 -0.91 -30.17 13.23
CA PHE A 34 -1.48 -29.45 12.10
C PHE A 34 -2.75 -28.73 12.58
N THR A 35 -2.59 -27.55 13.18
CA THR A 35 -3.65 -26.83 13.87
C THR A 35 -3.88 -25.44 13.27
N GLY A 36 -4.91 -24.74 13.77
CA GLY A 36 -5.29 -23.37 13.37
C GLY A 36 -4.34 -22.28 13.86
N THR A 37 -3.05 -22.57 13.97
CA THR A 37 -2.02 -21.59 14.35
C THR A 37 -1.60 -20.79 13.14
N LEU A 38 -1.34 -19.48 13.29
CA LEU A 38 -0.98 -18.51 12.26
C LEU A 38 -2.13 -18.19 11.29
N THR A 39 -2.39 -16.92 11.08
CA THR A 39 -3.28 -16.45 10.01
C THR A 39 -2.52 -16.31 8.69
N GLY A 40 -3.23 -16.24 7.57
CA GLY A 40 -2.59 -16.04 6.24
C GLY A 40 -1.86 -17.26 5.69
N LYS A 41 -2.16 -18.46 6.19
CA LYS A 41 -1.63 -19.73 5.64
C LYS A 41 -2.16 -19.98 4.23
N GLY A 42 -1.34 -20.65 3.41
CA GLY A 42 -1.80 -21.22 2.15
C GLY A 42 -2.90 -22.30 2.33
N LEU A 43 -3.66 -22.54 1.29
CA LEU A 43 -4.77 -23.52 1.32
C LEU A 43 -4.31 -24.92 1.74
N ASP A 44 -3.14 -25.35 1.25
CA ASP A 44 -2.57 -26.67 1.57
C ASP A 44 -2.19 -26.83 3.04
N TRP A 45 -2.15 -25.73 3.79
CA TRP A 45 -1.80 -25.70 5.21
C TRP A 45 -2.96 -25.31 6.10
N GLY A 46 -4.19 -25.51 5.63
CA GLY A 46 -5.41 -25.23 6.38
C GLY A 46 -5.77 -23.75 6.42
N GLY A 47 -5.26 -22.94 5.49
CA GLY A 47 -5.64 -21.54 5.33
C GLY A 47 -6.96 -21.35 4.60
N SER A 48 -7.49 -20.15 4.65
CA SER A 48 -8.66 -19.72 3.87
C SER A 48 -8.22 -19.08 2.55
N PRO A 49 -9.10 -19.04 1.51
CA PRO A 49 -8.84 -18.26 0.31
C PRO A 49 -8.54 -16.80 0.65
N LEU A 50 -7.44 -16.27 0.09
CA LEU A 50 -7.03 -14.90 0.26
C LEU A 50 -7.63 -14.01 -0.84
N ARG A 51 -7.85 -12.76 -0.49
CA ARG A 51 -8.19 -11.68 -1.42
C ARG A 51 -7.12 -10.61 -1.29
N PRO A 52 -6.00 -10.74 -2.03
CA PRO A 52 -4.87 -9.81 -1.87
C PRO A 52 -5.25 -8.36 -2.17
N GLU A 53 -6.23 -8.15 -3.04
CA GLU A 53 -6.73 -6.84 -3.45
C GLU A 53 -7.62 -6.14 -2.41
N ALA A 54 -8.13 -6.85 -1.40
CA ALA A 54 -9.23 -6.39 -0.57
C ALA A 54 -8.97 -5.06 0.14
N THR A 55 -7.79 -4.85 0.72
CA THR A 55 -7.46 -3.62 1.46
C THR A 55 -7.30 -2.43 0.51
N GLY A 56 -6.51 -2.57 -0.55
CA GLY A 56 -6.31 -1.50 -1.53
C GLY A 56 -7.61 -1.11 -2.24
N TYR A 57 -8.40 -2.09 -2.66
CA TYR A 57 -9.70 -1.86 -3.30
C TYR A 57 -10.70 -1.22 -2.34
N GLY A 58 -10.79 -1.72 -1.10
CA GLY A 58 -11.68 -1.18 -0.08
C GLY A 58 -11.38 0.28 0.23
N THR A 59 -10.10 0.66 0.31
CA THR A 59 -9.68 2.05 0.49
C THR A 59 -10.16 2.93 -0.67
N CYS A 60 -10.03 2.46 -1.92
CA CYS A 60 -10.52 3.20 -3.08
C CYS A 60 -12.05 3.32 -3.11
N TYR A 61 -12.77 2.27 -2.77
CA TYR A 61 -14.23 2.33 -2.72
C TYR A 61 -14.71 3.29 -1.63
N PHE A 62 -14.08 3.27 -0.46
CA PHE A 62 -14.42 4.22 0.59
C PHE A 62 -14.10 5.66 0.17
N ALA A 63 -12.94 5.90 -0.44
CA ALA A 63 -12.57 7.21 -0.98
C ALA A 63 -13.56 7.69 -2.06
N GLN A 64 -14.06 6.79 -2.90
CA GLN A 64 -15.06 7.12 -3.91
C GLN A 64 -16.36 7.60 -3.28
N GLU A 65 -16.84 6.94 -2.22
CA GLU A 65 -18.02 7.38 -1.47
C GLU A 65 -17.79 8.73 -0.77
N MET A 66 -16.60 8.96 -0.19
CA MET A 66 -16.23 10.26 0.36
C MET A 66 -16.28 11.36 -0.71
N LEU A 67 -15.68 11.14 -1.86
CA LEU A 67 -15.68 12.10 -2.97
C LEU A 67 -17.10 12.36 -3.48
N ALA A 68 -17.94 11.32 -3.58
CA ALA A 68 -19.32 11.43 -4.04
C ALA A 68 -20.17 12.37 -3.15
N THR A 69 -19.90 12.47 -1.86
CA THR A 69 -20.60 13.41 -0.95
C THR A 69 -20.38 14.87 -1.36
N ARG A 70 -19.36 15.14 -2.18
CA ARG A 70 -19.01 16.48 -2.68
C ARG A 70 -19.25 16.61 -4.19
N GLY A 71 -19.89 15.61 -4.82
CA GLY A 71 -20.08 15.57 -6.28
C GLY A 71 -18.79 15.31 -7.06
N GLU A 72 -17.75 14.81 -6.40
CA GLU A 72 -16.44 14.49 -6.98
C GLU A 72 -16.30 12.98 -7.23
N SER A 73 -15.26 12.58 -7.98
CA SER A 73 -14.94 11.18 -8.24
C SER A 73 -13.44 11.04 -8.54
N PHE A 74 -12.96 9.82 -8.67
CA PHE A 74 -11.56 9.55 -9.11
C PHE A 74 -11.28 9.98 -10.56
N LYS A 75 -12.32 10.06 -11.39
CA LYS A 75 -12.14 10.32 -12.83
C LYS A 75 -11.41 11.64 -13.08
N GLY A 76 -10.27 11.56 -13.77
CA GLY A 76 -9.44 12.71 -14.13
C GLY A 76 -8.63 13.31 -12.98
N LYS A 77 -8.67 12.70 -11.78
CA LYS A 77 -7.89 13.16 -10.62
C LYS A 77 -6.47 12.63 -10.64
N THR A 78 -5.55 13.40 -10.08
CA THR A 78 -4.18 12.97 -9.80
C THR A 78 -4.10 12.39 -8.40
N VAL A 79 -3.51 11.21 -8.25
CA VAL A 79 -3.40 10.49 -6.98
C VAL A 79 -1.94 10.29 -6.60
N ALA A 80 -1.58 10.67 -5.38
CA ALA A 80 -0.31 10.31 -4.77
C ALA A 80 -0.52 9.14 -3.80
N ILE A 81 0.24 8.07 -3.98
CA ILE A 81 0.20 6.87 -3.13
C ILE A 81 1.58 6.67 -2.50
N SER A 82 1.64 6.42 -1.20
CA SER A 82 2.83 5.93 -0.53
C SER A 82 2.83 4.40 -0.45
N GLY A 83 4.02 3.83 -0.27
CA GLY A 83 4.20 2.38 -0.30
C GLY A 83 4.34 1.82 -1.70
N SER A 84 4.74 0.56 -1.77
CA SER A 84 4.81 -0.25 -2.99
C SER A 84 4.55 -1.73 -2.67
N GLY A 85 4.01 -2.01 -1.48
CA GLY A 85 3.57 -3.32 -1.06
C GLY A 85 2.14 -3.62 -1.51
N ASN A 86 1.53 -4.65 -0.92
CA ASN A 86 0.21 -5.15 -1.29
C ASN A 86 -0.85 -4.04 -1.35
N VAL A 87 -1.02 -3.26 -0.29
CA VAL A 87 -2.06 -2.22 -0.23
C VAL A 87 -1.87 -1.17 -1.31
N ALA A 88 -0.64 -0.66 -1.47
CA ALA A 88 -0.32 0.36 -2.46
C ALA A 88 -0.49 -0.14 -3.90
N GLN A 89 -0.09 -1.38 -4.19
CA GLN A 89 -0.24 -1.98 -5.53
C GLN A 89 -1.72 -2.05 -5.93
N TYR A 90 -2.58 -2.58 -5.07
CA TYR A 90 -4.01 -2.71 -5.37
C TYR A 90 -4.78 -1.39 -5.26
N ALA A 91 -4.33 -0.45 -4.42
CA ALA A 91 -4.87 0.92 -4.45
C ALA A 91 -4.54 1.62 -5.77
N CYS A 92 -3.31 1.47 -6.28
CA CYS A 92 -2.89 1.99 -7.58
C CYS A 92 -3.73 1.39 -8.72
N GLU A 93 -3.89 0.07 -8.73
CA GLU A 93 -4.71 -0.62 -9.73
C GLU A 93 -6.15 -0.10 -9.72
N LYS A 94 -6.79 -0.06 -8.55
CA LYS A 94 -8.19 0.35 -8.45
C LYS A 94 -8.40 1.83 -8.75
N ALA A 95 -7.55 2.72 -8.25
CA ALA A 95 -7.62 4.15 -8.56
C ALA A 95 -7.50 4.40 -10.07
N THR A 96 -6.60 3.68 -10.76
CA THR A 96 -6.45 3.74 -12.22
C THR A 96 -7.70 3.22 -12.94
N GLN A 97 -8.28 2.10 -12.50
CA GLN A 97 -9.53 1.57 -13.04
C GLN A 97 -10.71 2.54 -12.86
N LEU A 98 -10.72 3.33 -11.80
CA LEU A 98 -11.73 4.37 -11.53
C LEU A 98 -11.46 5.67 -12.31
N GLY A 99 -10.42 5.70 -13.15
CA GLY A 99 -10.10 6.80 -14.06
C GLY A 99 -9.18 7.87 -13.49
N ALA A 100 -8.49 7.60 -12.41
CA ALA A 100 -7.46 8.48 -11.87
C ALA A 100 -6.09 8.24 -12.53
N LYS A 101 -5.20 9.21 -12.37
CA LYS A 101 -3.78 9.10 -12.71
C LYS A 101 -2.96 8.99 -11.42
N VAL A 102 -2.46 7.80 -11.13
CA VAL A 102 -1.54 7.57 -10.01
C VAL A 102 -0.13 7.98 -10.41
N VAL A 103 0.51 8.87 -9.65
CA VAL A 103 1.78 9.46 -10.03
C VAL A 103 2.95 9.13 -9.09
N THR A 104 2.68 8.50 -7.95
CA THR A 104 3.74 8.13 -6.99
C THR A 104 3.55 6.73 -6.42
N LEU A 105 4.65 6.07 -6.14
CA LEU A 105 4.78 4.94 -5.23
C LEU A 105 6.07 5.12 -4.43
N SER A 106 6.15 4.53 -3.24
CA SER A 106 7.32 4.70 -2.36
C SER A 106 7.74 3.41 -1.67
N ASP A 107 8.92 3.43 -1.08
CA ASP A 107 9.35 2.47 -0.06
C ASP A 107 10.13 3.19 1.04
N SER A 108 10.75 2.44 1.95
CA SER A 108 11.51 3.03 3.07
C SER A 108 12.74 3.85 2.65
N SER A 109 13.14 3.80 1.39
CA SER A 109 14.31 4.52 0.87
C SER A 109 13.94 5.83 0.17
N GLY A 110 12.67 6.00 -0.23
CA GLY A 110 12.21 7.18 -0.96
C GLY A 110 11.00 6.89 -1.84
N TYR A 111 10.69 7.79 -2.75
CA TYR A 111 9.56 7.62 -3.66
C TYR A 111 9.94 7.87 -5.12
N VAL A 112 9.17 7.30 -6.03
CA VAL A 112 9.18 7.65 -7.45
C VAL A 112 8.03 8.58 -7.77
N TYR A 113 8.29 9.55 -8.63
CA TYR A 113 7.29 10.42 -9.25
C TYR A 113 7.30 10.18 -10.76
N ASP A 114 6.19 9.71 -11.30
CA ASP A 114 5.99 9.54 -12.74
C ASP A 114 4.89 10.51 -13.23
N PRO A 115 5.25 11.60 -13.92
CA PRO A 115 4.28 12.60 -14.38
C PRO A 115 3.29 12.05 -15.42
N GLU A 116 3.66 10.99 -16.13
CA GLU A 116 2.77 10.32 -17.11
C GLU A 116 1.75 9.41 -16.43
N GLY A 117 2.00 9.03 -15.19
CA GLY A 117 1.21 8.11 -14.42
C GLY A 117 1.71 6.66 -14.49
N ILE A 118 1.32 5.90 -13.47
CA ILE A 118 1.63 4.48 -13.33
C ILE A 118 0.44 3.69 -13.87
N ASP A 119 0.50 3.30 -15.13
CA ASP A 119 -0.50 2.49 -15.81
C ASP A 119 -0.38 0.99 -15.44
N ALA A 120 -1.19 0.16 -16.07
CA ALA A 120 -1.24 -1.27 -15.78
C ALA A 120 0.10 -1.99 -16.07
N ASP A 121 0.80 -1.62 -17.14
CA ASP A 121 2.08 -2.25 -17.50
C ASP A 121 3.19 -1.84 -16.54
N LYS A 122 3.23 -0.56 -16.18
CA LYS A 122 4.16 -0.03 -15.18
C LYS A 122 3.89 -0.63 -13.79
N LEU A 123 2.63 -0.80 -13.43
CA LEU A 123 2.24 -1.44 -12.18
C LEU A 123 2.61 -2.93 -12.17
N ALA A 124 2.42 -3.65 -13.27
CA ALA A 124 2.84 -5.04 -13.40
C ALA A 124 4.35 -5.19 -13.14
N TYR A 125 5.16 -4.26 -13.66
CA TYR A 125 6.58 -4.22 -13.36
C TYR A 125 6.85 -3.99 -11.86
N VAL A 126 6.13 -3.08 -11.21
CA VAL A 126 6.28 -2.85 -9.76
C VAL A 126 5.92 -4.11 -8.98
N MET A 127 4.85 -4.80 -9.36
CA MET A 127 4.44 -6.06 -8.73
C MET A 127 5.53 -7.14 -8.87
N GLU A 128 6.10 -7.30 -10.06
CA GLU A 128 7.22 -8.22 -10.28
C GLU A 128 8.44 -7.84 -9.45
N LEU A 129 8.86 -6.57 -9.53
CA LEU A 129 9.99 -6.01 -8.77
C LEU A 129 9.84 -6.26 -7.26
N LYS A 130 8.67 -5.96 -6.69
CA LYS A 130 8.45 -6.04 -5.25
C LYS A 130 8.15 -7.46 -4.75
N ASN A 131 7.32 -8.21 -5.48
CA ASN A 131 6.81 -9.49 -5.00
C ASN A 131 7.73 -10.67 -5.36
N ILE A 132 8.44 -10.59 -6.48
CA ILE A 132 9.34 -11.64 -6.96
C ILE A 132 10.79 -11.32 -6.62
N PHE A 133 11.30 -10.19 -7.13
CA PHE A 133 12.71 -9.83 -6.97
C PHE A 133 13.05 -9.17 -5.63
N ARG A 134 12.04 -8.70 -4.88
CA ARG A 134 12.24 -7.98 -3.59
C ARG A 134 13.11 -6.73 -3.74
N GLY A 135 13.10 -6.12 -4.93
CA GLY A 135 13.87 -4.94 -5.28
C GLY A 135 13.35 -3.65 -4.64
N ARG A 136 14.02 -2.56 -4.91
CA ARG A 136 13.68 -1.22 -4.39
C ARG A 136 12.95 -0.40 -5.43
N ILE A 137 12.05 0.49 -4.97
CA ILE A 137 11.24 1.30 -5.88
C ILE A 137 12.09 2.23 -6.77
N ARG A 138 13.31 2.57 -6.38
CA ARG A 138 14.23 3.36 -7.21
C ARG A 138 14.49 2.72 -8.58
N GLU A 139 14.47 1.38 -8.68
CA GLU A 139 14.67 0.63 -9.91
C GLU A 139 13.58 0.92 -10.96
N TYR A 140 12.42 1.42 -10.51
CA TYR A 140 11.38 1.91 -11.42
C TYR A 140 11.89 3.10 -12.26
N ALA A 141 12.57 4.07 -11.65
CA ALA A 141 13.11 5.22 -12.38
C ALA A 141 14.29 4.85 -13.29
N GLU A 142 14.99 3.76 -13.00
CA GLU A 142 16.02 3.20 -13.89
C GLU A 142 15.39 2.61 -15.17
N LYS A 143 14.21 1.98 -15.03
CA LYS A 143 13.49 1.38 -16.17
C LYS A 143 12.66 2.41 -16.95
N TYR A 144 12.09 3.41 -16.29
CA TYR A 144 11.24 4.43 -16.88
C TYR A 144 11.87 5.81 -16.74
N PRO A 145 12.64 6.28 -17.76
CA PRO A 145 13.46 7.50 -17.66
C PRO A 145 12.68 8.80 -17.45
N GLN A 146 11.36 8.81 -17.75
CA GLN A 146 10.47 9.94 -17.46
C GLN A 146 10.15 10.10 -15.97
N ALA A 147 10.32 9.03 -15.20
CA ALA A 147 10.12 9.06 -13.75
C ALA A 147 11.36 9.57 -13.02
N THR A 148 11.14 10.26 -11.91
CA THR A 148 12.22 10.74 -11.04
C THR A 148 12.15 10.04 -9.69
N TYR A 149 13.27 9.60 -9.16
CA TYR A 149 13.39 9.07 -7.82
C TYR A 149 13.88 10.14 -6.84
N TYR A 150 13.23 10.23 -5.69
CA TYR A 150 13.56 11.15 -4.61
C TYR A 150 13.96 10.35 -3.36
N GLU A 151 15.27 10.30 -3.10
CA GLU A 151 15.82 9.54 -1.99
C GLU A 151 15.50 10.18 -0.64
N GLY A 152 15.16 9.36 0.35
CA GLY A 152 14.90 9.79 1.73
C GLY A 152 13.65 10.65 1.93
N GLN A 153 12.81 10.81 0.90
CA GLN A 153 11.64 11.67 0.95
C GLN A 153 10.34 10.86 0.85
N ARG A 154 9.26 11.43 1.41
CA ARG A 154 7.89 10.94 1.28
C ARG A 154 7.16 11.71 0.15
N PRO A 155 6.11 11.16 -0.48
CA PRO A 155 5.53 11.74 -1.69
C PRO A 155 4.59 12.94 -1.45
N TRP A 156 4.44 13.42 -0.22
CA TRP A 156 3.39 14.38 0.15
C TRP A 156 3.64 15.82 -0.32
N SER A 157 4.81 16.11 -0.86
CA SER A 157 5.10 17.38 -1.56
C SER A 157 4.59 17.39 -3.01
N VAL A 158 4.26 16.24 -3.57
CA VAL A 158 3.74 16.13 -4.94
C VAL A 158 2.31 16.66 -5.01
N LYS A 159 2.06 17.56 -5.96
CA LYS A 159 0.70 18.08 -6.18
C LYS A 159 -0.23 16.97 -6.64
N CYS A 160 -1.28 16.74 -5.87
CA CYS A 160 -2.30 15.74 -6.16
C CYS A 160 -3.68 16.21 -5.68
N ASP A 161 -4.73 15.60 -6.22
CA ASP A 161 -6.11 15.80 -5.77
C ASP A 161 -6.45 14.86 -4.60
N ILE A 162 -5.88 13.66 -4.63
CA ILE A 162 -6.14 12.61 -3.64
C ILE A 162 -4.80 12.06 -3.15
N ALA A 163 -4.62 11.99 -1.84
CA ALA A 163 -3.49 11.35 -1.19
C ALA A 163 -3.93 10.04 -0.54
N MET A 164 -3.19 8.97 -0.79
CA MET A 164 -3.50 7.64 -0.25
C MET A 164 -2.27 7.09 0.49
N PRO A 165 -2.17 7.33 1.80
CA PRO A 165 -1.14 6.72 2.64
C PRO A 165 -1.36 5.21 2.74
N CYS A 166 -0.48 4.42 2.11
CA CYS A 166 -0.60 2.96 1.97
C CYS A 166 0.67 2.20 2.42
N ALA A 167 1.55 2.85 3.18
CA ALA A 167 2.82 2.25 3.61
C ALA A 167 2.83 1.87 5.09
N THR A 168 2.88 2.85 5.99
CA THR A 168 3.09 2.58 7.42
C THR A 168 2.46 3.65 8.30
N GLN A 169 2.41 3.38 9.61
CA GLN A 169 1.94 4.35 10.59
C GLN A 169 2.82 5.60 10.63
N ASN A 170 2.21 6.74 10.96
CA ASN A 170 2.86 8.05 11.16
C ASN A 170 3.70 8.52 9.94
N GLU A 171 3.26 8.16 8.75
CA GLU A 171 3.94 8.54 7.51
C GLU A 171 3.45 9.88 6.91
N LEU A 172 2.40 10.45 7.47
CA LEU A 172 1.87 11.76 7.10
C LEU A 172 1.81 12.62 8.37
N ASP A 173 2.70 13.58 8.46
CA ASP A 173 2.75 14.51 9.60
C ASP A 173 2.01 15.83 9.36
N GLY A 174 2.01 16.73 10.35
CA GLY A 174 1.27 17.99 10.28
C GLY A 174 1.75 18.93 9.18
N ASP A 175 3.06 19.02 8.95
CA ASP A 175 3.65 19.89 7.93
C ASP A 175 3.36 19.36 6.53
N GLU A 176 3.43 18.05 6.36
CA GLU A 176 3.07 17.37 5.12
C GLU A 176 1.57 17.51 4.80
N ALA A 177 0.69 17.42 5.82
CA ALA A 177 -0.74 17.66 5.68
C ALA A 177 -1.02 19.09 5.22
N GLN A 178 -0.37 20.10 5.82
CA GLN A 178 -0.48 21.49 5.38
C GLN A 178 0.02 21.65 3.92
N THR A 179 1.07 20.95 3.55
CA THR A 179 1.58 20.97 2.17
C THR A 179 0.56 20.39 1.18
N LEU A 180 -0.07 19.25 1.51
CA LEU A 180 -1.14 18.66 0.70
C LEU A 180 -2.33 19.62 0.54
N ILE A 181 -2.77 20.24 1.62
CA ILE A 181 -3.87 21.24 1.61
C ILE A 181 -3.49 22.43 0.72
N ALA A 182 -2.30 22.99 0.90
CA ALA A 182 -1.82 24.11 0.11
C ALA A 182 -1.72 23.79 -1.40
N ASN A 183 -1.39 22.53 -1.73
CA ASN A 183 -1.35 22.01 -3.09
C ASN A 183 -2.73 21.68 -3.68
N GLY A 184 -3.82 21.81 -2.90
CA GLY A 184 -5.19 21.60 -3.34
C GLY A 184 -5.68 20.15 -3.24
N CYS A 185 -5.06 19.33 -2.41
CA CYS A 185 -5.55 17.99 -2.11
C CYS A 185 -6.93 18.06 -1.45
N ILE A 186 -7.90 17.34 -1.98
CA ILE A 186 -9.31 17.36 -1.54
C ILE A 186 -9.72 16.14 -0.72
N CYS A 187 -8.90 15.09 -0.72
CA CYS A 187 -9.19 13.83 -0.03
C CYS A 187 -7.89 13.14 0.40
N VAL A 188 -7.84 12.73 1.66
CA VAL A 188 -6.85 11.79 2.17
C VAL A 188 -7.57 10.51 2.54
N ALA A 189 -7.21 9.38 1.90
CA ALA A 189 -7.81 8.08 2.15
C ALA A 189 -6.74 7.08 2.62
N GLU A 190 -6.83 6.70 3.87
CA GLU A 190 -5.83 5.88 4.55
C GLU A 190 -5.98 4.39 4.19
N GLY A 191 -4.98 3.82 3.53
CA GLY A 191 -4.86 2.39 3.29
C GLY A 191 -4.01 1.66 4.34
N ALA A 192 -3.10 2.38 4.98
CA ALA A 192 -2.30 1.89 6.10
C ALA A 192 -3.02 2.09 7.45
N ASN A 193 -2.53 1.41 8.49
CA ASN A 193 -3.00 1.59 9.85
C ASN A 193 -2.40 2.86 10.45
N MET A 194 -3.23 3.83 10.88
CA MET A 194 -2.78 5.05 11.56
C MET A 194 -1.67 5.82 10.80
N PRO A 195 -1.75 6.05 9.48
CA PRO A 195 -0.67 6.71 8.74
C PRO A 195 -0.58 8.21 9.05
N SER A 196 -1.71 8.87 9.34
CA SER A 196 -1.73 10.30 9.70
C SER A 196 -1.49 10.49 11.19
N THR A 197 -0.60 11.43 11.53
CA THR A 197 -0.40 11.81 12.94
C THR A 197 -1.61 12.62 13.48
N PRO A 198 -1.80 12.73 14.80
CA PRO A 198 -2.84 13.56 15.38
C PRO A 198 -2.80 15.03 14.91
N GLU A 199 -1.61 15.55 14.61
CA GLU A 199 -1.40 16.90 14.08
C GLU A 199 -1.90 16.99 12.64
N ALA A 200 -1.59 15.97 11.80
CA ALA A 200 -2.07 15.91 10.43
C ALA A 200 -3.60 15.82 10.34
N ILE A 201 -4.24 15.09 11.27
CA ILE A 201 -5.72 14.97 11.32
C ILE A 201 -6.38 16.30 11.69
N LYS A 202 -5.70 17.15 12.46
CA LYS A 202 -6.22 18.44 12.91
C LYS A 202 -6.00 19.55 11.88
N ALA A 203 -5.07 19.36 10.96
CA ALA A 203 -4.76 20.34 9.90
C ALA A 203 -5.94 20.48 8.93
#